data_6bc3afdf716bb4f81370021cf46b9a4e
#
_entry.id   6bc3afdf716bb4f81370021cf46b9a4e
#
_cell.length_a   1.000
_cell.length_b   1.000
_cell.length_c   1.000
_cell.angle_alpha   90.00
_cell.angle_beta   90.00
_cell.angle_gamma   90.00
#
_symmetry.space_group_name_H-M   'P 1'
#
loop_
_entity.id
_entity.type
_entity.pdbx_description
1 polymer ?
#
loop_
_entity_poly.entity_id
_entity_poly.type
_entity_poly.pdbx_seq_one_letter_code
_entity_poly.pdbx_strand_id
1 'polypeptide(L)'
;MTTVPVKAPIEELPTIHAVTNDELLLRPGFLRKAMGIMSVLGDKGAIHIRSQLLDSPTLYGLTLALLELNEQTKCWCIVNDRVDIALACGAQGVQLTHKSIAVPDVQAIAPALRIGASVHSPDEARDAEQAGADWCVAGHVFETPSHPGVPRRESSFINDVVAAVSFPVIAIGGIRPEHVRSLVHRGAHGVAAIRGIWNDENPELAASRYLSQV
;
A
#
# COMPACT_ATOMS: atom_id res chain seq x y z
N MET A 1 -16.80 -26.15 -16.66
CA MET A 1 -16.09 -24.90 -16.87
C MET A 1 -16.42 -24.01 -15.68
N THR A 2 -15.51 -23.93 -14.71
CA THR A 2 -15.65 -23.01 -13.58
C THR A 2 -15.39 -21.60 -14.13
N THR A 3 -16.43 -20.77 -14.11
CA THR A 3 -16.28 -19.35 -14.44
C THR A 3 -15.32 -18.74 -13.40
N VAL A 4 -14.14 -18.30 -13.86
CA VAL A 4 -13.22 -17.50 -13.04
C VAL A 4 -14.00 -16.27 -12.58
N PRO A 5 -14.11 -16.00 -11.27
CA PRO A 5 -14.79 -14.80 -10.81
C PRO A 5 -14.07 -13.57 -11.39
N VAL A 6 -14.78 -12.80 -12.18
CA VAL A 6 -14.27 -11.53 -12.72
C VAL A 6 -14.20 -10.56 -11.54
N LYS A 7 -13.03 -9.98 -11.29
CA LYS A 7 -12.88 -8.92 -10.30
C LYS A 7 -13.86 -7.78 -10.64
N ALA A 8 -14.65 -7.35 -9.67
CA ALA A 8 -15.43 -6.13 -9.82
C ALA A 8 -14.48 -4.94 -10.12
N PRO A 9 -14.88 -3.91 -10.88
CA PRO A 9 -14.05 -2.72 -11.04
C PRO A 9 -13.59 -2.19 -9.69
N ILE A 10 -12.37 -1.63 -9.60
CA ILE A 10 -11.96 -0.90 -8.39
C ILE A 10 -12.73 0.42 -8.42
N GLU A 11 -13.89 0.45 -7.77
CA GLU A 11 -14.68 1.67 -7.71
C GLU A 11 -13.96 2.77 -6.94
N GLU A 12 -13.17 2.41 -5.91
CA GLU A 12 -12.32 3.37 -5.17
C GLU A 12 -11.11 2.68 -4.51
N LEU A 13 -9.94 2.78 -5.13
CA LEU A 13 -8.69 2.47 -4.43
C LEU A 13 -8.43 3.56 -3.36
N PRO A 14 -8.05 3.22 -2.13
CA PRO A 14 -7.66 4.21 -1.13
C PRO A 14 -6.55 5.15 -1.62
N THR A 15 -6.58 6.39 -1.17
CA THR A 15 -5.61 7.43 -1.57
C THR A 15 -4.45 7.59 -0.58
N ILE A 16 -4.64 7.21 0.69
CA ILE A 16 -3.62 7.30 1.75
C ILE A 16 -3.26 5.90 2.25
N HIS A 17 -2.03 5.48 2.00
CA HIS A 17 -1.54 4.16 2.37
C HIS A 17 -0.53 4.28 3.54
N ALA A 18 -0.91 3.81 4.73
CA ALA A 18 -0.03 3.75 5.90
C ALA A 18 0.70 2.41 5.92
N VAL A 19 1.97 2.40 5.52
CA VAL A 19 2.76 1.17 5.40
C VAL A 19 3.47 0.87 6.71
N THR A 20 3.42 -0.38 7.17
CA THR A 20 4.11 -0.84 8.37
C THR A 20 5.52 -1.38 8.07
N ASN A 21 6.27 -1.65 9.13
CA ASN A 21 7.49 -2.46 9.13
C ASN A 21 7.54 -3.31 10.40
N ASP A 22 8.51 -4.21 10.50
CA ASP A 22 8.63 -5.13 11.63
C ASP A 22 8.72 -4.40 12.98
N GLU A 23 9.48 -3.31 13.06
CA GLU A 23 9.62 -2.50 14.27
C GLU A 23 8.26 -1.97 14.76
N LEU A 24 7.43 -1.49 13.85
CA LEU A 24 6.09 -0.97 14.16
C LEU A 24 5.14 -2.07 14.60
N LEU A 25 5.11 -3.19 13.88
CA LEU A 25 4.22 -4.32 14.18
C LEU A 25 4.48 -4.94 15.55
N LEU A 26 5.75 -4.91 16.00
CA LEU A 26 6.18 -5.45 17.31
C LEU A 26 6.02 -4.45 18.46
N ARG A 27 5.71 -3.19 18.19
CA ARG A 27 5.57 -2.18 19.26
C ARG A 27 4.33 -2.44 20.12
N PRO A 28 4.45 -2.37 21.46
CA PRO A 28 3.29 -2.36 22.34
C PRO A 28 2.28 -1.26 21.92
N GLY A 29 1.00 -1.61 21.84
CA GLY A 29 -0.05 -0.68 21.47
C GLY A 29 -0.18 -0.40 19.96
N PHE A 30 0.48 -1.18 19.11
CA PHE A 30 0.34 -1.07 17.64
C PHE A 30 -1.12 -1.06 17.18
N LEU A 31 -1.93 -2.03 17.61
CA LEU A 31 -3.35 -2.13 17.21
C LEU A 31 -4.17 -0.90 17.63
N ARG A 32 -3.87 -0.31 18.79
CA ARG A 32 -4.54 0.94 19.22
C ARG A 32 -4.20 2.11 18.29
N LYS A 33 -2.93 2.26 17.91
CA LYS A 33 -2.52 3.27 16.93
C LYS A 33 -3.12 2.99 15.55
N ALA A 34 -3.14 1.73 15.13
CA ALA A 34 -3.75 1.33 13.87
C ALA A 34 -5.24 1.70 13.85
N MET A 35 -6.00 1.42 14.91
CA MET A 35 -7.40 1.79 15.03
C MET A 35 -7.59 3.31 14.87
N GLY A 36 -6.80 4.13 15.54
CA GLY A 36 -6.88 5.59 15.43
C GLY A 36 -6.62 6.07 13.99
N ILE A 37 -5.55 5.57 13.35
CA ILE A 37 -5.23 5.89 11.95
C ILE A 37 -6.36 5.44 11.02
N MET A 38 -6.84 4.20 11.15
CA MET A 38 -7.89 3.62 10.32
C MET A 38 -9.22 4.39 10.48
N SER A 39 -9.56 4.81 11.70
CA SER A 39 -10.76 5.62 11.98
C SER A 39 -10.72 6.99 11.30
N VAL A 40 -9.53 7.61 11.24
CA VAL A 40 -9.34 8.90 10.56
C VAL A 40 -9.39 8.77 9.04
N LEU A 41 -8.75 7.73 8.51
CA LEU A 41 -8.63 7.55 7.06
C LEU A 41 -9.90 6.99 6.42
N GLY A 42 -10.66 6.17 7.16
CA GLY A 42 -11.88 5.55 6.63
C GLY A 42 -11.65 4.78 5.33
N ASP A 43 -12.58 4.87 4.42
CA ASP A 43 -12.53 4.27 3.08
C ASP A 43 -11.45 4.87 2.15
N LYS A 44 -10.90 6.03 2.50
CA LYS A 44 -9.77 6.65 1.79
C LYS A 44 -8.41 6.13 2.23
N GLY A 45 -8.38 5.24 3.23
CA GLY A 45 -7.17 4.69 3.83
C GLY A 45 -6.91 3.23 3.54
N ALA A 46 -5.61 2.87 3.51
CA ALA A 46 -5.15 1.49 3.53
C ALA A 46 -4.01 1.31 4.52
N ILE A 47 -4.05 0.24 5.30
CA ILE A 47 -2.91 -0.23 6.08
C ILE A 47 -2.19 -1.33 5.29
N HIS A 48 -0.92 -1.11 4.97
CA HIS A 48 -0.06 -2.17 4.42
C HIS A 48 0.63 -2.92 5.55
N ILE A 49 0.33 -4.20 5.67
CA ILE A 49 0.90 -5.11 6.67
C ILE A 49 2.17 -5.71 6.08
N ARG A 50 3.31 -5.02 6.31
CA ARG A 50 4.60 -5.39 5.74
C ARG A 50 5.54 -5.87 6.84
N SER A 51 5.91 -7.16 6.79
CA SER A 51 6.89 -7.78 7.65
C SER A 51 7.87 -8.65 6.86
N GLN A 52 9.11 -8.69 7.34
CA GLN A 52 10.16 -9.61 6.85
C GLN A 52 10.61 -10.58 7.95
N LEU A 53 10.26 -10.33 9.21
CA LEU A 53 10.75 -11.06 10.37
C LEU A 53 9.67 -11.88 11.07
N LEU A 54 8.39 -11.47 10.99
CA LEU A 54 7.31 -12.18 11.67
C LEU A 54 7.06 -13.55 11.04
N ASP A 55 6.88 -14.54 11.88
CA ASP A 55 6.42 -15.86 11.46
C ASP A 55 4.95 -15.83 10.95
N SER A 56 4.55 -16.88 10.25
CA SER A 56 3.22 -16.95 9.65
C SER A 56 2.07 -16.88 10.66
N PRO A 57 2.11 -17.58 11.83
CA PRO A 57 1.05 -17.48 12.81
C PRO A 57 0.87 -16.07 13.38
N THR A 58 1.98 -15.38 13.69
CA THR A 58 1.96 -14.01 14.22
C THR A 58 1.43 -13.02 13.18
N LEU A 59 1.92 -13.11 11.94
CA LEU A 59 1.46 -12.23 10.87
C LEU A 59 -0.02 -12.47 10.53
N TYR A 60 -0.45 -13.73 10.52
CA TYR A 60 -1.86 -14.12 10.34
C TYR A 60 -2.74 -13.51 11.43
N GLY A 61 -2.36 -13.68 12.72
CA GLY A 61 -3.13 -13.14 13.85
C GLY A 61 -3.23 -11.61 13.83
N LEU A 62 -2.13 -10.90 13.50
CA LEU A 62 -2.14 -9.44 13.34
C LEU A 62 -3.02 -9.00 12.17
N THR A 63 -3.00 -9.73 11.06
CA THR A 63 -3.84 -9.43 9.90
C THR A 63 -5.32 -9.58 10.24
N LEU A 64 -5.73 -10.65 10.94
CA LEU A 64 -7.09 -10.82 11.41
C LEU A 64 -7.53 -9.68 12.33
N ALA A 65 -6.70 -9.31 13.31
CA ALA A 65 -7.01 -8.20 14.23
C ALA A 65 -7.20 -6.87 13.48
N LEU A 66 -6.43 -6.60 12.43
CA LEU A 66 -6.61 -5.40 11.61
C LEU A 66 -7.86 -5.48 10.73
N LEU A 67 -8.25 -6.66 10.26
CA LEU A 67 -9.49 -6.86 9.52
C LEU A 67 -10.74 -6.65 10.37
N GLU A 68 -10.70 -7.01 11.66
CA GLU A 68 -11.77 -6.66 12.62
C GLU A 68 -11.93 -5.12 12.74
N LEU A 69 -10.82 -4.37 12.71
CA LEU A 69 -10.86 -2.90 12.68
C LEU A 69 -11.39 -2.37 11.33
N ASN A 70 -11.09 -3.04 10.21
CA ASN A 70 -11.61 -2.66 8.89
C ASN A 70 -13.13 -2.72 8.84
N GLU A 71 -13.78 -3.67 9.48
CA GLU A 71 -15.25 -3.77 9.51
C GLU A 71 -15.90 -2.48 10.03
N GLN A 72 -15.26 -1.84 11.01
CA GLN A 72 -15.74 -0.60 11.64
C GLN A 72 -15.34 0.64 10.86
N THR A 73 -14.11 0.68 10.34
CA THR A 73 -13.49 1.89 9.77
C THR A 73 -13.59 1.98 8.26
N LYS A 74 -13.80 0.87 7.57
CA LYS A 74 -13.73 0.71 6.10
C LYS A 74 -12.32 0.95 5.51
N CYS A 75 -11.32 1.15 6.35
CA CYS A 75 -9.93 1.30 5.93
C CYS A 75 -9.38 -0.06 5.45
N TRP A 76 -8.82 -0.12 4.25
CA TRP A 76 -8.36 -1.38 3.65
C TRP A 76 -7.18 -1.98 4.43
N CYS A 77 -7.11 -3.32 4.44
CA CYS A 77 -5.96 -4.09 4.86
C CYS A 77 -5.31 -4.75 3.65
N ILE A 78 -4.05 -4.40 3.38
CA ILE A 78 -3.25 -4.93 2.27
C ILE A 78 -2.05 -5.66 2.86
N VAL A 79 -1.87 -6.93 2.52
CA VAL A 79 -0.73 -7.72 3.01
C VAL A 79 0.41 -7.64 2.01
N ASN A 80 1.65 -7.39 2.46
CA ASN A 80 2.79 -7.39 1.57
C ASN A 80 3.38 -8.80 1.41
N ASP A 81 3.70 -9.19 0.17
CA ASP A 81 4.41 -10.40 -0.25
C ASP A 81 3.73 -11.75 0.09
N ARG A 82 2.90 -11.81 1.13
CA ARG A 82 2.30 -13.04 1.67
C ARG A 82 0.88 -13.24 1.13
N VAL A 83 0.82 -13.73 -0.11
CA VAL A 83 -0.44 -14.07 -0.81
C VAL A 83 -1.27 -15.08 -0.03
N ASP A 84 -0.61 -16.07 0.56
CA ASP A 84 -1.22 -17.11 1.40
C ASP A 84 -1.98 -16.52 2.60
N ILE A 85 -1.38 -15.55 3.30
CA ILE A 85 -2.00 -14.86 4.44
C ILE A 85 -3.10 -13.92 3.96
N ALA A 86 -2.87 -13.14 2.91
CA ALA A 86 -3.87 -12.26 2.35
C ALA A 86 -5.16 -13.02 1.98
N LEU A 87 -4.99 -14.17 1.32
CA LEU A 87 -6.10 -15.04 0.92
C LEU A 87 -6.78 -15.68 2.12
N ALA A 88 -6.01 -16.25 3.05
CA ALA A 88 -6.54 -16.96 4.22
C ALA A 88 -7.30 -16.05 5.19
N CYS A 89 -6.88 -14.76 5.30
CA CYS A 89 -7.55 -13.77 6.14
C CYS A 89 -8.71 -13.05 5.43
N GLY A 90 -8.81 -13.10 4.11
CA GLY A 90 -9.76 -12.29 3.34
C GLY A 90 -9.39 -10.81 3.28
N ALA A 91 -8.09 -10.50 3.21
CA ALA A 91 -7.61 -9.11 3.05
C ALA A 91 -8.12 -8.50 1.73
N GLN A 92 -8.27 -7.17 1.67
CA GLN A 92 -8.73 -6.46 0.49
C GLN A 92 -7.72 -6.54 -0.67
N GLY A 93 -6.43 -6.74 -0.37
CA GLY A 93 -5.41 -6.87 -1.41
C GLY A 93 -4.08 -7.40 -0.92
N VAL A 94 -3.21 -7.64 -1.88
CA VAL A 94 -1.79 -7.98 -1.67
C VAL A 94 -0.91 -6.99 -2.41
N GLN A 95 0.18 -6.56 -1.78
CA GLN A 95 1.21 -5.74 -2.41
C GLN A 95 2.42 -6.61 -2.72
N LEU A 96 2.72 -6.81 -3.99
CA LEU A 96 3.85 -7.61 -4.45
C LEU A 96 5.10 -6.75 -4.64
N THR A 97 6.25 -7.36 -4.33
CA THR A 97 7.58 -6.79 -4.57
C THR A 97 8.38 -7.71 -5.51
N HIS A 98 9.60 -7.31 -5.85
CA HIS A 98 10.51 -8.16 -6.63
C HIS A 98 10.87 -9.52 -5.96
N LYS A 99 10.50 -9.71 -4.69
CA LYS A 99 10.69 -10.96 -3.93
C LYS A 99 9.48 -11.88 -3.97
N SER A 100 8.33 -11.37 -4.44
CA SER A 100 7.08 -12.12 -4.49
C SER A 100 7.04 -13.02 -5.74
N ILE A 101 6.09 -13.95 -5.77
CA ILE A 101 5.70 -14.64 -7.00
C ILE A 101 5.09 -13.63 -7.98
N ALA A 102 5.10 -13.95 -9.26
CA ALA A 102 4.65 -13.04 -10.31
C ALA A 102 3.14 -12.77 -10.24
N VAL A 103 2.73 -11.60 -10.73
CA VAL A 103 1.30 -11.19 -10.77
C VAL A 103 0.39 -12.24 -11.43
N PRO A 104 0.74 -12.83 -12.60
CA PRO A 104 -0.08 -13.86 -13.23
C PRO A 104 -0.26 -15.12 -12.37
N ASP A 105 0.78 -15.51 -11.61
CA ASP A 105 0.71 -16.66 -10.72
C ASP A 105 -0.23 -16.40 -9.54
N VAL A 106 -0.19 -15.17 -8.99
CA VAL A 106 -1.15 -14.75 -7.94
C VAL A 106 -2.57 -14.77 -8.49
N GLN A 107 -2.81 -14.26 -9.69
CA GLN A 107 -4.13 -14.29 -10.32
C GLN A 107 -4.66 -15.71 -10.51
N ALA A 108 -3.78 -16.65 -10.85
CA ALA A 108 -4.17 -18.04 -11.04
C ALA A 108 -4.65 -18.72 -9.74
N ILE A 109 -4.02 -18.40 -8.61
CA ILE A 109 -4.36 -19.01 -7.30
C ILE A 109 -5.36 -18.20 -6.49
N ALA A 110 -5.46 -16.89 -6.72
CA ALA A 110 -6.31 -15.97 -5.98
C ALA A 110 -7.00 -14.94 -6.91
N PRO A 111 -7.86 -15.37 -7.85
CA PRO A 111 -8.38 -14.52 -8.93
C PRO A 111 -9.26 -13.35 -8.41
N ALA A 112 -9.81 -13.44 -7.21
CA ALA A 112 -10.60 -12.37 -6.59
C ALA A 112 -9.75 -11.36 -5.80
N LEU A 113 -8.49 -11.70 -5.48
CA LEU A 113 -7.61 -10.84 -4.69
C LEU A 113 -7.12 -9.65 -5.52
N ARG A 114 -7.15 -8.45 -4.94
CA ARG A 114 -6.57 -7.25 -5.55
C ARG A 114 -5.06 -7.28 -5.42
N ILE A 115 -4.36 -6.88 -6.47
CA ILE A 115 -2.91 -7.02 -6.58
C ILE A 115 -2.27 -5.67 -6.88
N GLY A 116 -1.46 -5.18 -5.95
CA GLY A 116 -0.54 -4.07 -6.17
C GLY A 116 0.85 -4.56 -6.53
N ALA A 117 1.57 -3.83 -7.36
CA ALA A 117 2.97 -4.10 -7.69
C ALA A 117 3.87 -2.94 -7.25
N SER A 118 5.03 -3.24 -6.69
CA SER A 118 6.05 -2.23 -6.38
C SER A 118 6.93 -2.00 -7.60
N VAL A 119 7.07 -0.73 -8.00
CA VAL A 119 7.77 -0.35 -9.24
C VAL A 119 8.78 0.76 -9.00
N HIS A 120 9.85 0.76 -9.81
CA HIS A 120 10.96 1.70 -9.70
C HIS A 120 11.28 2.41 -11.02
N SER A 121 10.54 2.10 -12.09
CA SER A 121 10.65 2.75 -13.39
C SER A 121 9.30 2.75 -14.13
N PRO A 122 9.14 3.60 -15.17
CA PRO A 122 7.97 3.54 -16.05
C PRO A 122 7.81 2.19 -16.76
N ASP A 123 8.92 1.53 -17.10
CA ASP A 123 8.90 0.22 -17.75
C ASP A 123 8.37 -0.87 -16.81
N GLU A 124 8.87 -0.91 -15.56
CA GLU A 124 8.31 -1.81 -14.54
C GLU A 124 6.83 -1.58 -14.28
N ALA A 125 6.36 -0.32 -14.38
CA ALA A 125 4.93 -0.02 -14.22
C ALA A 125 4.10 -0.58 -15.39
N ARG A 126 4.58 -0.44 -16.65
CA ARG A 126 3.94 -1.04 -17.83
C ARG A 126 3.91 -2.58 -17.72
N ASP A 127 5.01 -3.19 -17.31
CA ASP A 127 5.09 -4.63 -17.15
C ASP A 127 4.10 -5.12 -16.09
N ALA A 128 3.97 -4.39 -14.97
CA ALA A 128 3.01 -4.71 -13.92
C ALA A 128 1.55 -4.58 -14.40
N GLU A 129 1.23 -3.53 -15.18
CA GLU A 129 -0.09 -3.35 -15.78
C GLU A 129 -0.42 -4.46 -16.77
N GLN A 130 0.51 -4.79 -17.68
CA GLN A 130 0.35 -5.87 -18.65
C GLN A 130 0.22 -7.25 -17.98
N ALA A 131 0.90 -7.44 -16.85
CA ALA A 131 0.76 -8.64 -16.04
C ALA A 131 -0.59 -8.71 -15.28
N GLY A 132 -1.38 -7.62 -15.27
CA GLY A 132 -2.70 -7.54 -14.67
C GLY A 132 -2.72 -7.13 -13.20
N ALA A 133 -1.73 -6.38 -12.74
CA ALA A 133 -1.82 -5.71 -11.45
C ALA A 133 -2.97 -4.68 -11.45
N ASP A 134 -3.55 -4.44 -10.27
CA ASP A 134 -4.68 -3.51 -10.10
C ASP A 134 -4.21 -2.07 -9.80
N TRP A 135 -3.00 -1.88 -9.27
CA TRP A 135 -2.31 -0.61 -9.04
C TRP A 135 -0.80 -0.81 -8.93
N CYS A 136 -0.04 0.27 -8.95
CA CYS A 136 1.35 0.21 -8.53
C CYS A 136 1.68 1.15 -7.36
N VAL A 137 2.72 0.76 -6.60
CA VAL A 137 3.37 1.63 -5.61
C VAL A 137 4.74 2.01 -6.17
N ALA A 138 4.87 3.28 -6.59
CA ALA A 138 6.03 3.81 -7.28
C ALA A 138 6.98 4.56 -6.34
N GLY A 139 8.22 4.15 -6.26
CA GLY A 139 9.17 4.80 -5.36
C GLY A 139 10.64 4.39 -5.53
N HIS A 140 11.47 4.96 -4.65
CA HIS A 140 11.19 6.02 -3.69
C HIS A 140 11.28 7.41 -4.36
N VAL A 141 10.38 8.33 -3.99
CA VAL A 141 10.31 9.66 -4.62
C VAL A 141 11.34 10.61 -3.99
N PHE A 142 11.38 10.71 -2.67
CA PHE A 142 12.29 11.54 -1.90
C PHE A 142 13.28 10.69 -1.11
N GLU A 143 14.37 11.29 -0.65
CA GLU A 143 15.30 10.63 0.24
C GLU A 143 14.58 10.05 1.47
N THR A 144 14.92 8.83 1.81
CA THR A 144 14.28 8.12 2.92
C THR A 144 15.30 7.22 3.62
N PRO A 145 15.28 7.18 4.96
CA PRO A 145 16.10 6.24 5.71
C PRO A 145 15.79 4.76 5.44
N SER A 146 14.69 4.45 4.77
CA SER A 146 14.41 3.08 4.30
C SER A 146 15.31 2.65 3.13
N HIS A 147 15.96 3.63 2.45
CA HIS A 147 16.92 3.41 1.37
C HIS A 147 18.13 4.35 1.59
N PRO A 148 18.96 4.08 2.62
CA PRO A 148 20.05 4.96 2.98
C PRO A 148 21.07 5.04 1.85
N GLY A 149 21.52 6.27 1.53
CA GLY A 149 22.54 6.51 0.48
C GLY A 149 22.01 6.43 -0.96
N VAL A 150 20.74 6.12 -1.18
CA VAL A 150 20.13 6.19 -2.50
C VAL A 150 19.54 7.58 -2.71
N PRO A 151 20.01 8.37 -3.70
CA PRO A 151 19.52 9.71 -3.94
C PRO A 151 18.05 9.72 -4.32
N ARG A 152 17.37 10.85 -4.06
CA ARG A 152 16.01 11.05 -4.56
C ARG A 152 15.96 10.84 -6.07
N ARG A 153 14.83 10.38 -6.57
CA ARG A 153 14.61 10.29 -8.01
C ARG A 153 14.44 11.67 -8.63
N GLU A 154 14.62 11.75 -9.94
CA GLU A 154 14.36 12.98 -10.69
C GLU A 154 12.92 13.47 -10.44
N SER A 155 12.74 14.78 -10.53
CA SER A 155 11.44 15.42 -10.26
C SER A 155 10.33 14.95 -11.22
N SER A 156 10.68 14.43 -12.40
CA SER A 156 9.78 13.88 -13.40
C SER A 156 9.28 12.45 -13.08
N PHE A 157 9.97 11.70 -12.22
CA PHE A 157 9.74 10.27 -12.03
C PHE A 157 8.26 9.88 -11.91
N ILE A 158 7.50 10.56 -11.05
CA ILE A 158 6.06 10.23 -10.90
C ILE A 158 5.27 10.58 -12.15
N ASN A 159 5.57 11.69 -12.82
CA ASN A 159 4.94 12.05 -14.10
C ASN A 159 5.19 10.97 -15.16
N ASP A 160 6.44 10.49 -15.24
CA ASP A 160 6.84 9.49 -16.23
C ASP A 160 6.15 8.14 -15.97
N VAL A 161 6.03 7.73 -14.69
CA VAL A 161 5.29 6.52 -14.30
C VAL A 161 3.80 6.68 -14.62
N VAL A 162 3.18 7.79 -14.22
CA VAL A 162 1.75 8.06 -14.47
C VAL A 162 1.45 8.10 -15.98
N ALA A 163 2.32 8.71 -16.79
CA ALA A 163 2.16 8.74 -18.24
C ALA A 163 2.32 7.37 -18.92
N ALA A 164 2.93 6.41 -18.24
CA ALA A 164 3.23 5.09 -18.77
C ALA A 164 2.08 4.07 -18.63
N VAL A 165 1.10 4.32 -17.74
CA VAL A 165 0.07 3.36 -17.34
C VAL A 165 -1.30 4.02 -17.20
N SER A 166 -2.36 3.20 -17.21
CA SER A 166 -3.75 3.65 -17.03
C SER A 166 -4.30 3.32 -15.64
N PHE A 167 -3.68 2.38 -14.95
CA PHE A 167 -4.09 1.99 -13.59
C PHE A 167 -3.58 2.99 -12.51
N PRO A 168 -4.15 2.95 -11.27
CA PRO A 168 -3.76 3.88 -10.22
C PRO A 168 -2.28 3.76 -9.82
N VAL A 169 -1.61 4.91 -9.65
CA VAL A 169 -0.22 5.03 -9.17
C VAL A 169 -0.20 5.63 -7.78
N ILE A 170 0.34 4.90 -6.81
CA ILE A 170 0.56 5.35 -5.43
C ILE A 170 2.03 5.72 -5.26
N ALA A 171 2.32 6.98 -4.97
CA ALA A 171 3.70 7.43 -4.76
C ALA A 171 4.18 7.06 -3.34
N ILE A 172 5.43 6.59 -3.21
CA ILE A 172 6.06 6.24 -1.92
C ILE A 172 7.48 6.75 -1.80
N GLY A 173 7.93 6.97 -0.56
CA GLY A 173 9.32 7.24 -0.21
C GLY A 173 9.58 8.69 0.18
N GLY A 174 9.82 8.93 1.46
CA GLY A 174 10.13 10.25 2.02
C GLY A 174 9.00 11.28 1.92
N ILE A 175 7.78 10.84 1.64
CA ILE A 175 6.62 11.73 1.44
C ILE A 175 6.16 12.28 2.79
N ARG A 176 5.89 13.60 2.81
CA ARG A 176 5.29 14.35 3.92
C ARG A 176 3.97 14.98 3.47
N PRO A 177 3.11 15.43 4.38
CA PRO A 177 1.82 16.05 4.02
C PRO A 177 1.93 17.15 2.97
N GLU A 178 2.95 18.04 3.07
CA GLU A 178 3.16 19.13 2.12
C GLU A 178 3.48 18.69 0.69
N HIS A 179 3.90 17.45 0.50
CA HIS A 179 4.19 16.90 -0.84
C HIS A 179 2.95 16.32 -1.53
N VAL A 180 1.91 15.93 -0.78
CA VAL A 180 0.77 15.14 -1.28
C VAL A 180 0.06 15.85 -2.43
N ARG A 181 -0.35 17.11 -2.21
CA ARG A 181 -1.06 17.90 -3.24
C ARG A 181 -0.29 18.00 -4.55
N SER A 182 1.03 18.22 -4.48
CA SER A 182 1.87 18.28 -5.67
C SER A 182 1.94 16.95 -6.41
N LEU A 183 1.99 15.82 -5.69
CA LEU A 183 2.04 14.49 -6.30
C LEU A 183 0.70 14.13 -6.96
N VAL A 184 -0.43 14.45 -6.31
CA VAL A 184 -1.77 14.25 -6.86
C VAL A 184 -1.97 15.11 -8.12
N HIS A 185 -1.56 16.38 -8.11
CA HIS A 185 -1.59 17.24 -9.33
C HIS A 185 -0.72 16.70 -10.46
N ARG A 186 0.28 15.87 -10.19
CA ARG A 186 1.09 15.17 -11.20
C ARG A 186 0.47 13.86 -11.66
N GLY A 187 -0.75 13.55 -11.23
CA GLY A 187 -1.51 12.38 -11.63
C GLY A 187 -1.35 11.15 -10.74
N ALA A 188 -0.60 11.23 -9.64
CA ALA A 188 -0.63 10.16 -8.65
C ALA A 188 -2.05 10.03 -8.08
N HIS A 189 -2.56 8.80 -8.00
CA HIS A 189 -3.85 8.52 -7.36
C HIS A 189 -3.82 8.80 -5.86
N GLY A 190 -2.68 8.54 -5.24
CA GLY A 190 -2.49 8.72 -3.81
C GLY A 190 -1.03 8.58 -3.39
N VAL A 191 -0.83 8.51 -2.09
CA VAL A 191 0.51 8.41 -1.50
C VAL A 191 0.60 7.33 -0.44
N ALA A 192 1.81 6.79 -0.25
CA ALA A 192 2.12 5.87 0.82
C ALA A 192 3.21 6.44 1.74
N ALA A 193 3.04 6.29 3.04
CA ALA A 193 4.00 6.73 4.04
C ALA A 193 4.20 5.68 5.14
N ILE A 194 5.43 5.61 5.67
CA ILE A 194 5.77 4.80 6.86
C ILE A 194 5.89 5.75 8.04
N ARG A 195 7.07 6.35 8.22
CA ARG A 195 7.40 7.15 9.41
C ARG A 195 6.58 8.43 9.51
N GLY A 196 6.23 9.05 8.39
CA GLY A 196 5.46 10.29 8.38
C GLY A 196 4.08 10.17 9.04
N ILE A 197 3.55 8.94 9.13
CA ILE A 197 2.29 8.64 9.83
C ILE A 197 2.60 7.97 11.18
N TRP A 198 3.32 6.84 11.18
CA TRP A 198 3.44 5.98 12.35
C TRP A 198 4.36 6.51 13.46
N ASN A 199 5.38 7.31 13.13
CA ASN A 199 6.36 7.82 14.08
C ASN A 199 6.05 9.24 14.58
N ASP A 200 4.93 9.83 14.15
CA ASP A 200 4.44 11.09 14.73
C ASP A 200 4.03 10.87 16.20
N GLU A 201 4.15 11.90 17.02
CA GLU A 201 3.67 11.87 18.41
C GLU A 201 2.17 11.63 18.47
N ASN A 202 1.44 12.13 17.46
CA ASN A 202 0.02 11.90 17.26
C ASN A 202 -0.23 11.32 15.84
N PRO A 203 -0.17 9.98 15.67
CA PRO A 203 -0.34 9.35 14.36
C PRO A 203 -1.71 9.60 13.69
N GLU A 204 -2.77 9.79 14.47
CA GLU A 204 -4.10 10.12 13.98
C GLU A 204 -4.11 11.51 13.34
N LEU A 205 -3.52 12.50 14.01
CA LEU A 205 -3.38 13.84 13.47
C LEU A 205 -2.47 13.85 12.24
N ALA A 206 -1.39 13.05 12.24
CA ALA A 206 -0.54 12.88 11.07
C ALA A 206 -1.34 12.33 9.89
N ALA A 207 -2.09 11.25 10.07
CA ALA A 207 -2.95 10.66 9.04
C ALA A 207 -3.96 11.70 8.48
N SER A 208 -4.59 12.47 9.36
CA SER A 208 -5.51 13.56 8.98
C SER A 208 -4.82 14.62 8.11
N ARG A 209 -3.56 14.99 8.42
CA ARG A 209 -2.80 15.96 7.60
C ARG A 209 -2.54 15.45 6.18
N TYR A 210 -2.24 14.15 6.02
CA TYR A 210 -2.11 13.56 4.68
C TYR A 210 -3.45 13.57 3.95
N LEU A 211 -4.52 13.13 4.60
CA LEU A 211 -5.86 13.05 4.01
C LEU A 211 -6.38 14.42 3.55
N SER A 212 -6.09 15.47 4.29
CA SER A 212 -6.54 16.85 3.95
C SER A 212 -5.86 17.45 2.70
N GLN A 213 -4.88 16.78 2.13
CA GLN A 213 -4.14 17.26 0.94
C GLN A 213 -4.53 16.53 -0.37
N VAL A 214 -5.41 15.53 -0.30
CA VAL A 214 -5.92 14.77 -1.46
C VAL A 214 -7.13 15.44 -2.09
#